data_05b08b5b0e78aa22a0ea8263ec48deca
#
_entry.id   05b08b5b0e78aa22a0ea8263ec48deca
#
_cell.length_a   1.000
_cell.length_b   1.000
_cell.length_c   1.000
_cell.angle_alpha   90.00
_cell.angle_beta   90.00
_cell.angle_gamma   90.00
#
_symmetry.space_group_name_H-M   'P 1'
#
loop_
_entity.id
_entity.type
_entity.pdbx_description
1 polymer ?
#
loop_
_entity_poly.entity_id
_entity_poly.type
_entity_poly.pdbx_seq_one_letter_code
_entity_poly.pdbx_strand_id
1 'polypeptide(L)'
;VRSSAASDVYKRQFYQCDADVVGSNSLLNEVELVQMIDRVFGKFGVRVSIKINNRKILTGIAEIIGEADKIVDITVAIDKLDKIGLENVNAELASKGIPQEAIDKLQPIILLSGSNEEKLETLKTVLAASETGMKGVEESEFILKTVSTLGVKSEVELDLTLARGLNYYTGAIFEVKALDVQIGSISGGGRYDNLTGVFGMDGMSGVGISFGADRIFDVLNQLDLYPKEAVNGTELLFVNFGDKEAAYCLPILAKVRETGVRAEIYPDAAKMKKQMGYANDKQIPFVAIVGENEMNEGKLTLKNMTTGEQSLVTPDELLAVVKA
;
A
#
# COMPACT_ATOMS: atom_id res chain seq x y z
N VAL A 1 0.45 35.84 17.25
CA VAL A 1 1.46 35.35 16.28
C VAL A 1 1.15 33.90 15.95
N ARG A 2 0.52 33.64 14.80
CA ARG A 2 0.36 32.27 14.31
C ARG A 2 1.76 31.77 13.91
N SER A 3 2.28 30.81 14.63
CA SER A 3 3.56 30.19 14.32
C SER A 3 3.50 29.57 12.93
N SER A 4 4.39 29.99 12.02
CA SER A 4 4.57 29.40 10.70
C SER A 4 4.88 27.89 10.76
N ALA A 5 5.47 27.44 11.87
CA ALA A 5 5.75 26.03 12.13
C ALA A 5 4.48 25.17 12.20
N ALA A 6 3.35 25.69 12.71
CA ALA A 6 2.10 24.93 12.80
C ALA A 6 1.47 24.70 11.41
N SER A 7 1.62 25.64 10.45
CA SER A 7 1.11 25.47 9.10
C SER A 7 1.92 24.45 8.28
N ASP A 8 3.19 24.26 8.59
CA ASP A 8 4.05 23.30 7.87
C ASP A 8 3.83 21.86 8.34
N VAL A 9 3.37 21.64 9.57
CA VAL A 9 3.01 20.30 10.07
C VAL A 9 1.84 19.72 9.29
N TYR A 10 0.79 20.49 9.03
CA TYR A 10 -0.37 20.05 8.26
C TYR A 10 -0.03 19.67 6.80
N LYS A 11 0.96 20.34 6.20
CA LYS A 11 1.41 20.07 4.83
C LYS A 11 2.22 18.77 4.71
N ARG A 12 2.63 18.18 5.84
CA ARG A 12 3.43 16.94 5.90
C ARG A 12 2.62 15.75 6.42
N GLN A 13 1.33 15.92 6.69
CA GLN A 13 0.47 14.81 7.08
C GLN A 13 0.23 13.89 5.89
N PHE A 14 0.24 12.58 6.17
CA PHE A 14 -0.10 11.52 5.23
C PHE A 14 -0.84 10.41 5.97
N TYR A 15 -1.59 9.61 5.25
CA TYR A 15 -2.26 8.43 5.80
C TYR A 15 -1.26 7.30 5.94
N GLN A 16 -1.30 6.64 7.09
CA GLN A 16 -0.51 5.45 7.37
C GLN A 16 -1.44 4.36 7.90
N CYS A 17 -1.37 3.17 7.28
CA CYS A 17 -2.18 2.01 7.67
C CYS A 17 -1.26 1.00 8.32
N ASP A 18 -1.25 0.97 9.67
CA ASP A 18 -0.37 0.10 10.44
C ASP A 18 -1.15 -1.07 11.05
N ALA A 19 -0.47 -2.19 11.23
CA ALA A 19 -0.95 -3.35 11.95
C ALA A 19 0.16 -3.86 12.86
N ASP A 20 -0.05 -3.79 14.17
CA ASP A 20 0.93 -4.16 15.18
C ASP A 20 0.37 -5.16 16.18
N VAL A 21 1.22 -6.09 16.61
CA VAL A 21 0.98 -7.01 17.73
C VAL A 21 1.97 -6.67 18.83
N VAL A 22 1.46 -6.29 20.00
CA VAL A 22 2.28 -5.89 21.16
C VAL A 22 2.04 -6.86 22.32
N GLY A 23 3.12 -7.17 23.05
CA GLY A 23 3.05 -8.02 24.25
C GLY A 23 3.32 -9.51 23.99
N SER A 24 3.83 -9.89 22.82
CA SER A 24 4.15 -11.27 22.47
C SER A 24 5.50 -11.41 21.79
N ASN A 25 6.30 -12.37 22.26
CA ASN A 25 7.57 -12.77 21.63
C ASN A 25 7.42 -13.91 20.61
N SER A 26 6.19 -14.38 20.37
CA SER A 26 5.95 -15.50 19.46
C SER A 26 6.23 -15.09 18.01
N LEU A 27 7.03 -15.90 17.31
CA LEU A 27 7.30 -15.75 15.88
C LEU A 27 6.08 -16.06 15.00
N LEU A 28 5.02 -16.61 15.56
CA LEU A 28 3.75 -16.77 14.84
C LEU A 28 3.15 -15.40 14.44
N ASN A 29 3.48 -14.35 15.18
CA ASN A 29 3.03 -12.99 14.83
C ASN A 29 3.64 -12.54 13.49
N GLU A 30 4.92 -12.81 13.25
CA GLU A 30 5.58 -12.54 11.96
C GLU A 30 4.94 -13.34 10.84
N VAL A 31 4.62 -14.60 11.09
CA VAL A 31 3.93 -15.46 10.12
C VAL A 31 2.55 -14.91 9.77
N GLU A 32 1.78 -14.46 10.76
CA GLU A 32 0.47 -13.81 10.52
C GLU A 32 0.59 -12.52 9.74
N LEU A 33 1.63 -11.70 10.00
CA LEU A 33 1.86 -10.48 9.23
C LEU A 33 2.19 -10.78 7.77
N VAL A 34 2.98 -11.81 7.47
CA VAL A 34 3.24 -12.26 6.09
C VAL A 34 1.95 -12.71 5.40
N GLN A 35 1.11 -13.49 6.10
CA GLN A 35 -0.20 -13.88 5.57
C GLN A 35 -1.12 -12.68 5.33
N MET A 36 -1.08 -11.68 6.22
CA MET A 36 -1.86 -10.45 6.06
C MET A 36 -1.42 -9.70 4.81
N ILE A 37 -0.11 -9.55 4.58
CA ILE A 37 0.45 -8.93 3.38
C ILE A 37 -0.04 -9.66 2.12
N ASP A 38 0.14 -10.98 2.05
CA ASP A 38 -0.29 -11.81 0.91
C ASP A 38 -1.80 -11.64 0.63
N ARG A 39 -2.61 -11.69 1.68
CA ARG A 39 -4.06 -11.56 1.56
C ARG A 39 -4.50 -10.18 1.09
N VAL A 40 -3.86 -9.11 1.59
CA VAL A 40 -4.18 -7.73 1.23
C VAL A 40 -3.85 -7.48 -0.24
N PHE A 41 -2.62 -7.78 -0.66
CA PHE A 41 -2.21 -7.56 -2.04
C PHE A 41 -2.88 -8.52 -3.01
N GLY A 42 -3.18 -9.75 -2.58
CA GLY A 42 -4.00 -10.69 -3.35
C GLY A 42 -5.41 -10.17 -3.61
N LYS A 43 -6.04 -9.49 -2.64
CA LYS A 43 -7.36 -8.83 -2.83
C LYS A 43 -7.29 -7.62 -3.77
N PHE A 44 -6.18 -6.90 -3.78
CA PHE A 44 -5.96 -5.80 -4.71
C PHE A 44 -5.60 -6.27 -6.13
N GLY A 45 -5.29 -7.55 -6.31
CA GLY A 45 -4.79 -8.08 -7.58
C GLY A 45 -3.36 -7.64 -7.91
N VAL A 46 -2.60 -7.18 -6.91
CA VAL A 46 -1.21 -6.72 -7.05
C VAL A 46 -0.27 -7.88 -6.73
N ARG A 47 0.61 -8.24 -7.66
CA ARG A 47 1.67 -9.22 -7.42
C ARG A 47 2.82 -8.56 -6.66
N VAL A 48 3.26 -9.21 -5.58
CA VAL A 48 4.31 -8.66 -4.71
C VAL A 48 5.38 -9.70 -4.40
N SER A 49 6.60 -9.22 -4.13
CA SER A 49 7.65 -9.95 -3.45
C SER A 49 7.75 -9.45 -2.01
N ILE A 50 7.75 -10.38 -1.06
CA ILE A 50 7.90 -10.13 0.38
C ILE A 50 9.32 -10.52 0.75
N LYS A 51 10.17 -9.51 0.95
CA LYS A 51 11.53 -9.69 1.38
C LYS A 51 11.59 -9.73 2.91
N ILE A 52 12.31 -10.70 3.44
CA ILE A 52 12.50 -10.91 4.87
C ILE A 52 14.00 -10.93 5.18
N ASN A 53 14.41 -10.31 6.25
CA ASN A 53 15.73 -10.47 6.86
C ASN A 53 15.57 -10.44 8.38
N ASN A 54 16.67 -10.53 9.11
CA ASN A 54 16.68 -10.43 10.57
C ASN A 54 17.86 -9.57 11.04
N ARG A 55 17.58 -8.60 11.91
CA ARG A 55 18.63 -7.74 12.49
C ARG A 55 19.72 -8.53 13.20
N LYS A 56 19.39 -9.66 13.80
CA LYS A 56 20.34 -10.55 14.46
C LYS A 56 21.29 -11.21 13.45
N ILE A 57 20.81 -11.55 12.24
CA ILE A 57 21.69 -12.03 11.15
C ILE A 57 22.69 -10.93 10.78
N LEU A 58 22.20 -9.69 10.56
CA LEU A 58 23.08 -8.56 10.22
C LEU A 58 24.10 -8.27 11.32
N THR A 59 23.71 -8.36 12.59
CA THR A 59 24.62 -8.23 13.73
C THR A 59 25.65 -9.35 13.73
N GLY A 60 25.23 -10.59 13.52
CA GLY A 60 26.13 -11.75 13.43
C GLY A 60 27.14 -11.61 12.29
N ILE A 61 26.73 -11.09 11.14
CA ILE A 61 27.63 -10.81 10.02
C ILE A 61 28.70 -9.78 10.46
N ALA A 62 28.30 -8.68 11.12
CA ALA A 62 29.24 -7.69 11.61
C ALA A 62 30.22 -8.27 12.65
N GLU A 63 29.76 -9.17 13.52
CA GLU A 63 30.60 -9.88 14.51
C GLU A 63 31.66 -10.76 13.83
N ILE A 64 31.27 -11.59 12.85
CA ILE A 64 32.20 -12.52 12.20
C ILE A 64 33.24 -11.86 11.30
N ILE A 65 32.92 -10.69 10.75
CA ILE A 65 33.89 -9.90 9.99
C ILE A 65 34.79 -9.03 10.88
N GLY A 66 34.53 -9.00 12.21
CA GLY A 66 35.31 -8.27 13.21
C GLY A 66 34.97 -6.79 13.35
N GLU A 67 33.79 -6.35 12.88
CA GLU A 67 33.36 -4.94 12.83
C GLU A 67 32.00 -4.69 13.52
N ALA A 68 31.77 -5.39 14.65
CA ALA A 68 30.51 -5.33 15.40
C ALA A 68 30.11 -3.91 15.81
N ASP A 69 31.10 -3.07 16.19
CA ASP A 69 30.84 -1.68 16.59
C ASP A 69 30.38 -0.76 15.42
N LYS A 70 30.56 -1.23 14.18
CA LYS A 70 30.20 -0.48 12.96
C LYS A 70 28.96 -1.03 12.25
N ILE A 71 28.13 -1.82 12.95
CA ILE A 71 26.93 -2.44 12.38
C ILE A 71 26.01 -1.42 11.68
N VAL A 72 25.88 -0.20 12.22
CA VAL A 72 25.04 0.85 11.63
C VAL A 72 25.62 1.31 10.28
N ASP A 73 26.91 1.54 10.19
CA ASP A 73 27.57 1.96 8.95
C ASP A 73 27.50 0.84 7.89
N ILE A 74 27.69 -0.41 8.30
CA ILE A 74 27.59 -1.59 7.44
C ILE A 74 26.17 -1.73 6.88
N THR A 75 25.16 -1.67 7.73
CA THR A 75 23.75 -1.83 7.31
C THR A 75 23.27 -0.68 6.41
N VAL A 76 23.69 0.55 6.69
CA VAL A 76 23.38 1.73 5.85
C VAL A 76 24.03 1.61 4.47
N ALA A 77 25.24 1.07 4.38
CA ALA A 77 25.89 0.86 3.09
C ALA A 77 25.22 -0.27 2.29
N ILE A 78 24.94 -1.40 2.93
CA ILE A 78 24.28 -2.56 2.31
C ILE A 78 22.90 -2.17 1.75
N ASP A 79 22.10 -1.37 2.47
CA ASP A 79 20.77 -0.92 2.02
C ASP A 79 20.79 -0.14 0.70
N LYS A 80 21.93 0.35 0.31
CA LYS A 80 22.11 1.09 -0.95
C LYS A 80 22.52 0.20 -2.13
N LEU A 81 22.78 -1.10 -1.89
CA LEU A 81 23.37 -1.98 -2.89
C LEU A 81 22.56 -1.98 -4.21
N ASP A 82 21.23 -2.08 -4.15
CA ASP A 82 20.36 -2.04 -5.32
C ASP A 82 20.43 -0.71 -6.10
N LYS A 83 20.83 0.37 -5.44
CA LYS A 83 20.79 1.73 -6.01
C LYS A 83 22.12 2.20 -6.58
N ILE A 84 23.21 1.89 -5.88
CA ILE A 84 24.53 2.42 -6.21
C ILE A 84 25.52 1.35 -6.68
N GLY A 85 25.16 0.07 -6.57
CA GLY A 85 25.99 -1.07 -6.96
C GLY A 85 27.11 -1.40 -5.97
N LEU A 86 27.68 -2.60 -6.13
CA LEU A 86 28.63 -3.19 -5.19
C LEU A 86 29.92 -2.36 -5.02
N GLU A 87 30.48 -1.84 -6.11
CA GLU A 87 31.71 -1.04 -6.07
C GLU A 87 31.55 0.22 -5.20
N ASN A 88 30.41 0.92 -5.33
CA ASN A 88 30.16 2.12 -4.54
C ASN A 88 29.84 1.78 -3.07
N VAL A 89 29.18 0.64 -2.80
CA VAL A 89 28.99 0.13 -1.43
C VAL A 89 30.34 -0.16 -0.78
N ASN A 90 31.25 -0.84 -1.48
CA ASN A 90 32.59 -1.12 -0.97
C ASN A 90 33.39 0.17 -0.70
N ALA A 91 33.30 1.14 -1.60
CA ALA A 91 33.95 2.44 -1.40
C ALA A 91 33.36 3.18 -0.20
N GLU A 92 32.05 3.13 0.01
CA GLU A 92 31.41 3.71 1.20
C GLU A 92 31.85 3.00 2.48
N LEU A 93 31.88 1.67 2.52
CA LEU A 93 32.37 0.89 3.66
C LEU A 93 33.82 1.24 4.00
N ALA A 94 34.70 1.29 3.00
CA ALA A 94 36.10 1.70 3.17
C ALA A 94 36.23 3.14 3.72
N SER A 95 35.41 4.08 3.25
CA SER A 95 35.36 5.46 3.74
C SER A 95 34.92 5.57 5.20
N LYS A 96 34.16 4.58 5.70
CA LYS A 96 33.74 4.44 7.09
C LYS A 96 34.78 3.71 7.96
N GLY A 97 35.92 3.37 7.38
CA GLY A 97 37.03 2.72 8.06
C GLY A 97 36.83 1.23 8.27
N ILE A 98 35.98 0.58 7.47
CA ILE A 98 35.90 -0.88 7.41
C ILE A 98 37.13 -1.40 6.64
N PRO A 99 37.96 -2.28 7.23
CA PRO A 99 39.12 -2.84 6.55
C PRO A 99 38.77 -3.64 5.31
N GLN A 100 39.63 -3.66 4.29
CA GLN A 100 39.39 -4.40 3.05
C GLN A 100 39.16 -5.89 3.32
N GLU A 101 39.86 -6.49 4.27
CA GLU A 101 39.65 -7.90 4.65
C GLU A 101 38.24 -8.17 5.16
N ALA A 102 37.66 -7.22 5.91
CA ALA A 102 36.28 -7.33 6.38
C ALA A 102 35.27 -7.17 5.21
N ILE A 103 35.54 -6.25 4.28
CA ILE A 103 34.74 -6.07 3.06
C ILE A 103 34.76 -7.34 2.21
N ASP A 104 35.93 -7.96 2.02
CA ASP A 104 36.09 -9.18 1.23
C ASP A 104 35.34 -10.38 1.86
N LYS A 105 35.26 -10.45 3.19
CA LYS A 105 34.45 -11.44 3.90
C LYS A 105 32.95 -11.15 3.82
N LEU A 106 32.55 -9.90 3.81
CA LEU A 106 31.16 -9.45 3.76
C LEU A 106 30.50 -9.76 2.42
N GLN A 107 31.19 -9.48 1.31
CA GLN A 107 30.64 -9.56 -0.05
C GLN A 107 29.97 -10.90 -0.38
N PRO A 108 30.63 -12.08 -0.21
CA PRO A 108 30.00 -13.35 -0.55
C PRO A 108 28.75 -13.65 0.28
N ILE A 109 28.62 -13.04 1.46
CA ILE A 109 27.48 -13.24 2.34
C ILE A 109 26.28 -12.40 1.84
N ILE A 110 26.47 -11.12 1.59
CA ILE A 110 25.39 -10.23 1.15
C ILE A 110 24.93 -10.52 -0.29
N LEU A 111 25.76 -11.20 -1.08
CA LEU A 111 25.47 -11.59 -2.46
C LEU A 111 24.99 -13.04 -2.57
N LEU A 112 24.67 -13.69 -1.45
CA LEU A 112 24.13 -15.06 -1.49
C LEU A 112 22.87 -15.12 -2.36
N SER A 113 22.90 -16.03 -3.31
CA SER A 113 21.78 -16.33 -4.22
C SER A 113 21.32 -17.77 -4.03
N GLY A 114 20.16 -18.12 -4.60
CA GLY A 114 19.57 -19.44 -4.48
C GLY A 114 18.26 -19.43 -3.66
N SER A 115 17.78 -20.61 -3.32
CA SER A 115 16.57 -20.78 -2.52
C SER A 115 16.77 -20.29 -1.06
N ASN A 116 15.67 -20.06 -0.38
CA ASN A 116 15.72 -19.67 1.04
C ASN A 116 16.45 -20.73 1.89
N GLU A 117 16.24 -22.02 1.58
CA GLU A 117 16.88 -23.13 2.26
C GLU A 117 18.40 -23.12 2.05
N GLU A 118 18.87 -22.93 0.81
CA GLU A 118 20.29 -22.86 0.50
C GLU A 118 20.97 -21.67 1.20
N LYS A 119 20.31 -20.51 1.21
CA LYS A 119 20.79 -19.33 1.93
C LYS A 119 20.89 -19.61 3.45
N LEU A 120 19.86 -20.22 4.06
CA LEU A 120 19.84 -20.55 5.48
C LEU A 120 20.96 -21.54 5.86
N GLU A 121 21.16 -22.61 5.07
CA GLU A 121 22.24 -23.58 5.34
C GLU A 121 23.64 -22.96 5.23
N THR A 122 23.84 -22.06 4.27
CA THR A 122 25.08 -21.30 4.18
C THR A 122 25.27 -20.40 5.40
N LEU A 123 24.23 -19.70 5.82
CA LEU A 123 24.27 -18.79 6.99
C LEU A 123 24.55 -19.56 8.29
N LYS A 124 24.01 -20.77 8.47
CA LYS A 124 24.32 -21.62 9.62
C LYS A 124 25.83 -21.93 9.71
N THR A 125 26.45 -22.17 8.57
CA THR A 125 27.90 -22.42 8.52
C THR A 125 28.70 -21.15 8.77
N VAL A 126 28.34 -20.06 8.11
CA VAL A 126 29.09 -18.79 8.18
C VAL A 126 28.95 -18.14 9.55
N LEU A 127 27.76 -18.19 10.16
CA LEU A 127 27.47 -17.54 11.44
C LEU A 127 27.65 -18.45 12.65
N ALA A 128 28.20 -19.65 12.50
CA ALA A 128 28.37 -20.62 13.58
C ALA A 128 29.12 -20.09 14.83
N ALA A 129 30.01 -19.09 14.64
CA ALA A 129 30.74 -18.45 15.73
C ALA A 129 30.00 -17.28 16.40
N SER A 130 28.86 -16.85 15.87
CA SER A 130 28.03 -15.77 16.41
C SER A 130 26.74 -16.33 16.99
N GLU A 131 26.58 -16.30 18.32
CA GLU A 131 25.34 -16.72 19.00
C GLU A 131 24.16 -15.86 18.55
N THR A 132 24.36 -14.54 18.43
CA THR A 132 23.35 -13.59 17.94
C THR A 132 22.95 -13.92 16.51
N GLY A 133 23.91 -14.14 15.63
CA GLY A 133 23.67 -14.48 14.23
C GLY A 133 22.91 -15.79 14.08
N MET A 134 23.30 -16.83 14.80
CA MET A 134 22.61 -18.14 14.81
C MET A 134 21.16 -18.01 15.27
N LYS A 135 20.91 -17.23 16.31
CA LYS A 135 19.55 -16.94 16.76
C LYS A 135 18.70 -16.30 15.67
N GLY A 136 19.25 -15.35 14.92
CA GLY A 136 18.59 -14.74 13.77
C GLY A 136 18.27 -15.74 12.64
N VAL A 137 19.19 -16.68 12.39
CA VAL A 137 18.99 -17.77 11.40
C VAL A 137 17.85 -18.69 11.83
N GLU A 138 17.83 -19.14 13.10
CA GLU A 138 16.75 -19.98 13.65
C GLU A 138 15.39 -19.31 13.54
N GLU A 139 15.30 -18.03 13.91
CA GLU A 139 14.05 -17.25 13.81
C GLU A 139 13.57 -17.13 12.36
N SER A 140 14.48 -16.82 11.43
CA SER A 140 14.16 -16.71 10.01
C SER A 140 13.75 -18.05 9.41
N GLU A 141 14.43 -19.13 9.78
CA GLU A 141 14.08 -20.49 9.35
C GLU A 141 12.68 -20.87 9.82
N PHE A 142 12.34 -20.59 11.08
CA PHE A 142 11.00 -20.86 11.61
C PHE A 142 9.92 -20.12 10.82
N ILE A 143 10.11 -18.80 10.57
CA ILE A 143 9.15 -17.98 9.83
C ILE A 143 8.98 -18.52 8.41
N LEU A 144 10.08 -18.71 7.66
CA LEU A 144 10.05 -19.13 6.26
C LEU A 144 9.45 -20.53 6.09
N LYS A 145 9.83 -21.49 6.94
CA LYS A 145 9.26 -22.85 6.94
C LYS A 145 7.77 -22.83 7.25
N THR A 146 7.35 -22.06 8.25
CA THR A 146 5.93 -22.00 8.61
C THR A 146 5.12 -21.36 7.51
N VAL A 147 5.58 -20.23 6.96
CA VAL A 147 4.92 -19.54 5.83
C VAL A 147 4.78 -20.44 4.61
N SER A 148 5.78 -21.26 4.29
CA SER A 148 5.73 -22.18 3.15
C SER A 148 4.63 -23.23 3.26
N THR A 149 4.18 -23.58 4.48
CA THR A 149 3.08 -24.54 4.72
C THR A 149 1.70 -23.93 4.57
N LEU A 150 1.58 -22.60 4.53
CA LEU A 150 0.29 -21.87 4.62
C LEU A 150 -0.31 -21.49 3.27
N GLY A 151 0.35 -21.89 2.17
CA GLY A 151 -0.15 -21.64 0.82
C GLY A 151 -0.17 -20.13 0.45
N VAL A 152 0.76 -19.35 1.00
CA VAL A 152 1.03 -17.97 0.60
C VAL A 152 1.36 -17.94 -0.89
N LYS A 153 0.73 -17.05 -1.64
CA LYS A 153 0.86 -16.95 -3.11
C LYS A 153 1.94 -15.98 -3.54
N SER A 154 2.24 -15.00 -2.70
CA SER A 154 3.30 -14.04 -2.93
C SER A 154 4.67 -14.72 -2.85
N GLU A 155 5.63 -14.21 -3.61
CA GLU A 155 7.02 -14.62 -3.46
C GLU A 155 7.55 -14.18 -2.10
N VAL A 156 8.13 -15.10 -1.32
CA VAL A 156 8.72 -14.81 0.00
C VAL A 156 10.20 -15.16 -0.05
N GLU A 157 11.06 -14.16 0.10
CA GLU A 157 12.51 -14.25 -0.08
C GLU A 157 13.28 -13.83 1.16
N LEU A 158 14.26 -14.65 1.58
CA LEU A 158 15.32 -14.21 2.49
C LEU A 158 16.29 -13.31 1.72
N ASP A 159 16.30 -12.02 2.02
CA ASP A 159 17.13 -11.03 1.33
C ASP A 159 18.13 -10.40 2.31
N LEU A 160 19.39 -10.81 2.23
CA LEU A 160 20.46 -10.33 3.12
C LEU A 160 20.86 -8.87 2.84
N THR A 161 20.44 -8.31 1.72
CA THR A 161 20.63 -6.90 1.40
C THR A 161 19.57 -6.01 2.04
N LEU A 162 18.46 -6.59 2.51
CA LEU A 162 17.45 -5.88 3.28
C LEU A 162 18.02 -5.51 4.67
N ALA A 163 18.68 -4.38 4.75
CA ALA A 163 19.26 -3.84 5.97
C ALA A 163 18.52 -2.58 6.45
N ARG A 164 17.44 -2.23 5.74
CA ARG A 164 16.59 -1.07 5.96
C ARG A 164 15.79 -1.19 7.24
N GLY A 165 15.35 -0.07 7.73
CA GLY A 165 14.43 0.04 8.86
C GLY A 165 14.94 1.04 9.88
N LEU A 166 14.04 1.40 10.77
CA LEU A 166 14.34 2.27 11.88
C LEU A 166 15.27 1.52 12.84
N ASN A 167 16.18 2.23 13.47
CA ASN A 167 17.21 1.65 14.37
C ASN A 167 16.63 0.91 15.59
N TYR A 168 15.31 0.94 15.75
CA TYR A 168 14.63 0.24 16.86
C TYR A 168 14.25 -1.21 16.53
N TYR A 169 14.36 -1.69 15.29
CA TYR A 169 14.09 -3.11 14.99
C TYR A 169 15.17 -4.01 15.59
N THR A 170 14.73 -5.11 16.19
CA THR A 170 15.57 -6.03 16.97
C THR A 170 15.58 -7.46 16.45
N GLY A 171 14.65 -7.81 15.58
CA GLY A 171 14.46 -9.16 15.03
C GLY A 171 14.18 -9.13 13.54
N ALA A 172 13.14 -9.86 13.13
CA ALA A 172 12.69 -9.91 11.74
C ALA A 172 12.36 -8.52 11.19
N ILE A 173 12.71 -8.27 9.94
CA ILE A 173 12.39 -7.07 9.16
C ILE A 173 11.75 -7.49 7.84
N PHE A 174 10.82 -6.68 7.37
CA PHE A 174 10.01 -6.94 6.17
C PHE A 174 10.08 -5.76 5.21
N GLU A 175 10.15 -6.07 3.93
CA GLU A 175 9.94 -5.11 2.84
C GLU A 175 9.07 -5.76 1.77
N VAL A 176 8.10 -5.01 1.25
CA VAL A 176 7.22 -5.49 0.17
C VAL A 176 7.39 -4.60 -1.05
N LYS A 177 7.72 -5.24 -2.17
CA LYS A 177 7.87 -4.58 -3.47
C LYS A 177 6.79 -5.07 -4.44
N ALA A 178 6.17 -4.16 -5.20
CA ALA A 178 5.34 -4.53 -6.33
C ALA A 178 6.22 -5.09 -7.46
N LEU A 179 5.75 -6.16 -8.12
CA LEU A 179 6.52 -6.81 -9.19
C LEU A 179 6.26 -6.18 -10.55
N ASP A 180 5.08 -5.61 -10.75
CA ASP A 180 4.63 -5.13 -12.07
C ASP A 180 4.79 -3.60 -12.25
N VAL A 181 5.25 -2.90 -11.22
CA VAL A 181 5.44 -1.45 -11.22
C VAL A 181 6.77 -1.08 -10.61
N GLN A 182 7.53 -0.22 -11.27
CA GLN A 182 8.76 0.34 -10.72
C GLN A 182 8.45 1.43 -9.69
N ILE A 183 8.32 1.02 -8.43
CA ILE A 183 8.09 1.92 -7.30
C ILE A 183 8.93 1.43 -6.12
N GLY A 184 9.19 2.29 -5.14
CA GLY A 184 9.82 1.88 -3.88
C GLY A 184 8.93 0.91 -3.08
N SER A 185 9.40 0.49 -1.90
CA SER A 185 8.62 -0.38 -1.01
C SER A 185 7.21 0.14 -0.79
N ILE A 186 6.22 -0.73 -0.93
CA ILE A 186 4.79 -0.41 -0.76
C ILE A 186 4.25 -0.84 0.61
N SER A 187 4.99 -1.70 1.32
CA SER A 187 4.77 -2.05 2.72
C SER A 187 6.09 -2.45 3.34
N GLY A 188 6.18 -2.37 4.66
CA GLY A 188 7.37 -2.79 5.40
C GLY A 188 7.15 -2.71 6.89
N GLY A 189 8.05 -3.32 7.66
CA GLY A 189 7.96 -3.36 9.10
C GLY A 189 9.02 -4.22 9.75
N GLY A 190 8.77 -4.65 10.98
CA GLY A 190 9.68 -5.55 11.69
C GLY A 190 9.37 -5.68 13.18
N ARG A 191 10.15 -6.52 13.86
CA ARG A 191 10.08 -6.72 15.29
C ARG A 191 10.85 -5.64 16.04
N TYR A 192 10.26 -5.14 17.10
CA TYR A 192 10.82 -4.15 18.01
C TYR A 192 10.59 -4.57 19.48
N ASP A 193 11.66 -4.85 20.21
CA ASP A 193 11.58 -5.34 21.58
C ASP A 193 11.72 -4.21 22.63
N ASN A 194 12.32 -3.07 22.24
CA ASN A 194 12.68 -2.01 23.17
C ASN A 194 11.90 -0.71 22.97
N LEU A 195 11.10 -0.61 21.90
CA LEU A 195 10.39 0.62 21.56
C LEU A 195 9.36 1.01 22.63
N THR A 196 8.68 0.04 23.20
CA THR A 196 7.68 0.23 24.25
C THR A 196 8.27 0.79 25.55
N GLY A 197 9.56 0.50 25.82
CA GLY A 197 10.30 1.05 26.95
C GLY A 197 10.45 2.58 26.88
N VAL A 198 10.54 3.15 25.67
CA VAL A 198 10.57 4.61 25.49
C VAL A 198 9.29 5.28 26.01
N PHE A 199 8.19 4.52 26.06
CA PHE A 199 6.89 4.95 26.59
C PHE A 199 6.61 4.42 28.01
N GLY A 200 7.64 3.91 28.71
CA GLY A 200 7.52 3.43 30.08
C GLY A 200 6.98 1.99 30.23
N MET A 201 6.99 1.20 29.16
CA MET A 201 6.53 -0.20 29.13
C MET A 201 7.71 -1.12 28.80
N ASP A 202 8.67 -1.23 29.70
CA ASP A 202 9.86 -2.06 29.51
C ASP A 202 9.54 -3.55 29.37
N GLY A 203 10.32 -4.25 28.53
CA GLY A 203 10.22 -5.70 28.37
C GLY A 203 9.00 -6.17 27.55
N MET A 204 8.29 -5.26 26.91
CA MET A 204 7.14 -5.59 26.05
C MET A 204 7.56 -5.58 24.59
N SER A 205 7.68 -6.77 23.99
CA SER A 205 8.01 -6.93 22.57
C SER A 205 6.81 -6.57 21.68
N GLY A 206 7.10 -6.06 20.48
CA GLY A 206 6.12 -5.84 19.44
C GLY A 206 6.67 -6.20 18.07
N VAL A 207 5.78 -6.46 17.14
CA VAL A 207 6.07 -6.62 15.72
C VAL A 207 4.94 -6.01 14.92
N GLY A 208 5.26 -5.27 13.87
CA GLY A 208 4.24 -4.61 13.06
C GLY A 208 4.69 -4.31 11.65
N ILE A 209 3.70 -4.01 10.82
CA ILE A 209 3.88 -3.61 9.42
C ILE A 209 3.07 -2.35 9.13
N SER A 210 3.57 -1.55 8.21
CA SER A 210 2.90 -0.37 7.68
C SER A 210 2.62 -0.55 6.19
N PHE A 211 1.39 -0.28 5.76
CA PHE A 211 1.02 -0.23 4.35
C PHE A 211 1.12 1.22 3.85
N GLY A 212 1.94 1.45 2.85
CA GLY A 212 2.13 2.77 2.25
C GLY A 212 0.95 3.15 1.36
N ALA A 213 -0.10 3.72 1.94
CA ALA A 213 -1.36 4.03 1.25
C ALA A 213 -1.15 4.80 -0.07
N ASP A 214 -0.33 5.85 -0.07
CA ASP A 214 -0.07 6.66 -1.26
C ASP A 214 0.62 5.85 -2.37
N ARG A 215 1.60 5.00 -2.00
CA ARG A 215 2.30 4.14 -2.99
C ARG A 215 1.42 3.04 -3.52
N ILE A 216 0.57 2.44 -2.68
CA ILE A 216 -0.42 1.45 -3.11
C ILE A 216 -1.43 2.10 -4.06
N PHE A 217 -1.86 3.34 -3.77
CA PHE A 217 -2.71 4.12 -4.66
C PHE A 217 -2.06 4.29 -6.04
N ASP A 218 -0.77 4.67 -6.09
CA ASP A 218 -0.03 4.82 -7.34
C ASP A 218 0.07 3.50 -8.12
N VAL A 219 0.32 2.37 -7.43
CA VAL A 219 0.37 1.04 -8.05
C VAL A 219 -0.99 0.67 -8.66
N LEU A 220 -2.07 0.85 -7.90
CA LEU A 220 -3.43 0.54 -8.38
C LEU A 220 -3.82 1.39 -9.60
N ASN A 221 -3.42 2.67 -9.62
CA ASN A 221 -3.63 3.55 -10.77
C ASN A 221 -2.83 3.10 -11.99
N GLN A 222 -1.55 2.76 -11.83
CA GLN A 222 -0.70 2.35 -12.94
C GLN A 222 -1.16 1.02 -13.55
N LEU A 223 -1.75 0.13 -12.76
CA LEU A 223 -2.24 -1.18 -13.18
C LEU A 223 -3.74 -1.18 -13.55
N ASP A 224 -4.43 -0.05 -13.45
CA ASP A 224 -5.89 0.08 -13.69
C ASP A 224 -6.72 -0.93 -12.87
N LEU A 225 -6.35 -1.11 -11.59
CA LEU A 225 -6.94 -2.10 -10.69
C LEU A 225 -8.04 -1.55 -9.78
N TYR A 226 -8.40 -0.27 -9.91
CA TYR A 226 -9.53 0.26 -9.16
C TYR A 226 -10.83 -0.37 -9.64
N PRO A 227 -11.70 -0.85 -8.72
CA PRO A 227 -13.03 -1.29 -9.08
C PRO A 227 -13.77 -0.18 -9.80
N LYS A 228 -14.38 -0.50 -10.95
CA LYS A 228 -15.13 0.50 -11.73
C LYS A 228 -16.21 1.18 -10.88
N GLU A 229 -16.81 0.43 -9.93
CA GLU A 229 -17.80 0.93 -8.98
C GLU A 229 -17.23 1.95 -7.99
N ALA A 230 -15.95 1.90 -7.66
CA ALA A 230 -15.29 2.85 -6.77
C ALA A 230 -14.95 4.18 -7.47
N VAL A 231 -14.78 4.14 -8.79
CA VAL A 231 -14.47 5.31 -9.63
C VAL A 231 -15.74 5.96 -10.16
N ASN A 232 -16.86 5.25 -10.15
CA ASN A 232 -18.13 5.73 -10.66
C ASN A 232 -18.66 6.89 -9.81
N GLY A 233 -18.65 8.07 -10.38
CA GLY A 233 -19.34 9.26 -9.91
C GLY A 233 -20.86 9.13 -10.03
N THR A 234 -21.54 10.26 -10.22
CA THR A 234 -22.97 10.33 -10.49
C THR A 234 -23.31 9.57 -11.76
N GLU A 235 -24.35 8.76 -11.71
CA GLU A 235 -24.84 7.96 -12.85
C GLU A 235 -25.95 8.67 -13.61
N LEU A 236 -26.70 9.52 -12.92
CA LEU A 236 -27.81 10.28 -13.49
C LEU A 236 -27.83 11.71 -12.95
N LEU A 237 -27.83 12.68 -13.87
CA LEU A 237 -28.01 14.10 -13.56
C LEU A 237 -29.41 14.55 -13.97
N PHE A 238 -30.17 15.11 -13.05
CA PHE A 238 -31.38 15.87 -13.38
C PHE A 238 -31.02 17.32 -13.68
N VAL A 239 -31.48 17.83 -14.82
CA VAL A 239 -31.31 19.22 -15.20
C VAL A 239 -32.24 20.12 -14.39
N ASN A 240 -31.73 21.28 -13.94
CA ASN A 240 -32.51 22.27 -13.20
C ASN A 240 -32.69 23.55 -14.05
N PHE A 241 -33.93 23.81 -14.49
CA PHE A 241 -34.27 25.04 -15.20
C PHE A 241 -34.89 26.09 -14.29
N GLY A 242 -35.37 25.70 -13.12
CA GLY A 242 -36.01 26.56 -12.16
C GLY A 242 -36.74 25.82 -11.06
N ASP A 243 -37.39 26.54 -10.16
CA ASP A 243 -38.00 25.96 -8.95
C ASP A 243 -39.13 24.98 -9.27
N LYS A 244 -39.88 25.21 -10.38
CA LYS A 244 -40.98 24.32 -10.79
C LYS A 244 -40.47 22.96 -11.25
N GLU A 245 -39.46 22.96 -12.12
CA GLU A 245 -38.83 21.77 -12.68
C GLU A 245 -38.11 21.01 -11.57
N ALA A 246 -37.39 21.74 -10.69
CA ALA A 246 -36.71 21.12 -9.55
C ALA A 246 -37.73 20.45 -8.60
N ALA A 247 -38.83 21.11 -8.25
CA ALA A 247 -39.86 20.53 -7.41
C ALA A 247 -40.50 19.26 -8.00
N TYR A 248 -40.65 19.20 -9.32
CA TYR A 248 -41.12 18.01 -10.03
C TYR A 248 -40.08 16.88 -10.01
N CYS A 249 -38.80 17.20 -10.20
CA CYS A 249 -37.71 16.22 -10.25
C CYS A 249 -37.39 15.62 -8.89
N LEU A 250 -37.50 16.36 -7.78
CA LEU A 250 -37.06 15.90 -6.45
C LEU A 250 -37.71 14.60 -5.97
N PRO A 251 -39.03 14.37 -6.10
CA PRO A 251 -39.64 13.09 -5.74
C PRO A 251 -39.14 11.92 -6.60
N ILE A 252 -38.87 12.17 -7.88
CA ILE A 252 -38.36 11.16 -8.81
C ILE A 252 -36.91 10.82 -8.43
N LEU A 253 -36.09 11.85 -8.18
CA LEU A 253 -34.72 11.71 -7.71
C LEU A 253 -34.63 10.89 -6.40
N ALA A 254 -35.54 11.15 -5.43
CA ALA A 254 -35.58 10.39 -4.20
C ALA A 254 -35.82 8.89 -4.46
N LYS A 255 -36.80 8.55 -5.28
CA LYS A 255 -37.06 7.15 -5.69
C LYS A 255 -35.89 6.51 -6.43
N VAL A 256 -35.24 7.25 -7.32
CA VAL A 256 -34.02 6.78 -8.01
C VAL A 256 -32.94 6.43 -7.02
N ARG A 257 -32.66 7.29 -6.04
CA ARG A 257 -31.65 7.06 -5.00
C ARG A 257 -31.98 5.87 -4.09
N GLU A 258 -33.24 5.64 -3.76
CA GLU A 258 -33.69 4.46 -3.00
C GLU A 258 -33.36 3.14 -3.69
N THR A 259 -33.18 3.14 -5.00
CA THR A 259 -32.79 1.95 -5.76
C THR A 259 -31.27 1.71 -5.82
N GLY A 260 -30.47 2.59 -5.18
CA GLY A 260 -29.01 2.51 -5.17
C GLY A 260 -28.32 3.23 -6.32
N VAL A 261 -29.06 3.86 -7.25
CA VAL A 261 -28.51 4.65 -8.35
C VAL A 261 -27.98 5.98 -7.80
N ARG A 262 -26.74 6.30 -8.13
CA ARG A 262 -26.10 7.57 -7.72
C ARG A 262 -26.59 8.69 -8.62
N ALA A 263 -27.58 9.42 -8.17
CA ALA A 263 -28.21 10.50 -8.92
C ALA A 263 -28.14 11.83 -8.18
N GLU A 264 -28.06 12.92 -8.94
CA GLU A 264 -28.08 14.28 -8.42
C GLU A 264 -28.94 15.19 -9.29
N ILE A 265 -29.37 16.30 -8.75
CA ILE A 265 -29.95 17.41 -9.51
C ILE A 265 -28.96 18.55 -9.55
N TYR A 266 -28.81 19.20 -10.69
CA TYR A 266 -27.94 20.37 -10.78
C TYR A 266 -28.43 21.45 -9.78
N PRO A 267 -27.53 21.99 -8.91
CA PRO A 267 -27.97 22.74 -7.73
C PRO A 267 -28.66 24.06 -8.07
N ASP A 268 -28.19 24.75 -9.12
CA ASP A 268 -28.69 26.07 -9.51
C ASP A 268 -29.50 26.00 -10.81
N ALA A 269 -30.51 26.85 -10.94
CA ALA A 269 -31.14 27.07 -12.23
C ALA A 269 -30.12 27.63 -13.24
N ALA A 270 -29.89 26.89 -14.32
CA ALA A 270 -28.86 27.24 -15.29
C ALA A 270 -29.24 26.87 -16.73
N LYS A 271 -28.59 27.50 -17.70
CA LYS A 271 -28.76 27.16 -19.12
C LYS A 271 -28.33 25.73 -19.39
N MET A 272 -29.07 25.01 -20.24
CA MET A 272 -28.79 23.63 -20.66
C MET A 272 -27.32 23.39 -20.99
N LYS A 273 -26.67 24.28 -21.76
CA LYS A 273 -25.26 24.12 -22.17
C LYS A 273 -24.32 23.99 -20.99
N LYS A 274 -24.55 24.74 -19.89
CA LYS A 274 -23.70 24.67 -18.66
C LYS A 274 -23.84 23.33 -17.97
N GLN A 275 -25.06 22.82 -17.83
CA GLN A 275 -25.38 21.58 -17.17
C GLN A 275 -24.92 20.36 -17.98
N MET A 276 -25.03 20.41 -19.32
CA MET A 276 -24.47 19.37 -20.19
C MET A 276 -22.93 19.36 -20.15
N GLY A 277 -22.28 20.55 -20.07
CA GLY A 277 -20.83 20.62 -19.85
C GLY A 277 -20.42 19.93 -18.54
N TYR A 278 -21.12 20.23 -17.45
CA TYR A 278 -20.89 19.58 -16.17
C TYR A 278 -21.05 18.04 -16.25
N ALA A 279 -22.13 17.54 -16.87
CA ALA A 279 -22.34 16.13 -17.08
C ALA A 279 -21.20 15.48 -17.87
N ASN A 280 -20.73 16.15 -18.91
CA ASN A 280 -19.60 15.68 -19.74
C ASN A 280 -18.28 15.66 -18.97
N ASP A 281 -17.95 16.73 -18.25
CA ASP A 281 -16.71 16.87 -17.48
C ASP A 281 -16.64 15.82 -16.33
N LYS A 282 -17.81 15.48 -15.77
CA LYS A 282 -17.96 14.44 -14.73
C LYS A 282 -18.18 13.04 -15.29
N GLN A 283 -18.24 12.90 -16.61
CA GLN A 283 -18.50 11.62 -17.30
C GLN A 283 -19.80 10.95 -16.83
N ILE A 284 -20.84 11.74 -16.53
CA ILE A 284 -22.14 11.24 -16.10
C ILE A 284 -22.82 10.58 -17.31
N PRO A 285 -23.17 9.29 -17.26
CA PRO A 285 -23.66 8.56 -18.44
C PRO A 285 -25.09 8.97 -18.86
N PHE A 286 -25.92 9.39 -17.91
CA PHE A 286 -27.30 9.75 -18.19
C PHE A 286 -27.68 11.14 -17.68
N VAL A 287 -28.48 11.86 -18.46
CA VAL A 287 -29.04 13.16 -18.09
C VAL A 287 -30.55 13.13 -18.27
N ALA A 288 -31.30 13.40 -17.20
CA ALA A 288 -32.74 13.57 -17.21
C ALA A 288 -33.10 15.05 -17.38
N ILE A 289 -33.82 15.35 -18.43
CA ILE A 289 -34.25 16.69 -18.81
C ILE A 289 -35.76 16.77 -18.58
N VAL A 290 -36.20 17.77 -17.83
CA VAL A 290 -37.61 18.03 -17.55
C VAL A 290 -37.87 19.49 -17.80
N GLY A 291 -38.72 19.78 -18.75
CA GLY A 291 -39.30 21.07 -19.00
C GLY A 291 -40.81 21.06 -18.85
N GLU A 292 -41.49 22.13 -19.26
CA GLU A 292 -42.92 22.26 -19.08
C GLU A 292 -43.72 21.19 -19.85
N ASN A 293 -43.26 20.77 -21.01
CA ASN A 293 -43.90 19.71 -21.80
C ASN A 293 -43.81 18.35 -21.10
N GLU A 294 -42.60 17.99 -20.63
CA GLU A 294 -42.39 16.73 -19.89
C GLU A 294 -43.23 16.67 -18.62
N MET A 295 -43.33 17.76 -17.85
CA MET A 295 -44.15 17.85 -16.65
C MET A 295 -45.64 17.63 -16.97
N ASN A 296 -46.14 18.23 -18.07
CA ASN A 296 -47.55 18.08 -18.49
C ASN A 296 -47.86 16.65 -18.91
N GLU A 297 -46.92 15.93 -19.48
CA GLU A 297 -47.07 14.53 -19.88
C GLU A 297 -46.76 13.53 -18.76
N GLY A 298 -46.26 13.97 -17.61
CA GLY A 298 -45.82 13.08 -16.52
C GLY A 298 -44.59 12.26 -16.87
N LYS A 299 -43.72 12.77 -17.75
CA LYS A 299 -42.56 12.10 -18.29
C LYS A 299 -41.28 12.93 -18.08
N LEU A 300 -40.18 12.41 -18.58
CA LEU A 300 -38.89 13.12 -18.67
C LEU A 300 -38.13 12.66 -19.92
N THR A 301 -37.35 13.54 -20.48
CA THR A 301 -36.44 13.19 -21.57
C THR A 301 -35.13 12.67 -20.99
N LEU A 302 -34.85 11.38 -21.19
CA LEU A 302 -33.59 10.75 -20.79
C LEU A 302 -32.60 10.78 -21.95
N LYS A 303 -31.45 11.39 -21.72
CA LYS A 303 -30.34 11.43 -22.66
C LYS A 303 -29.21 10.52 -22.21
N ASN A 304 -28.79 9.59 -23.07
CA ASN A 304 -27.55 8.85 -22.92
C ASN A 304 -26.40 9.73 -23.44
N MET A 305 -25.45 10.07 -22.57
CA MET A 305 -24.34 10.96 -22.90
C MET A 305 -23.27 10.28 -23.75
N THR A 306 -23.21 8.95 -23.74
CA THR A 306 -22.24 8.18 -24.53
C THR A 306 -22.70 8.02 -25.97
N THR A 307 -23.96 7.63 -26.20
CA THR A 307 -24.51 7.41 -27.55
C THR A 307 -25.12 8.67 -28.14
N GLY A 308 -25.51 9.64 -27.33
CA GLY A 308 -26.23 10.84 -27.72
C GLY A 308 -27.74 10.63 -27.93
N GLU A 309 -28.23 9.39 -27.78
CA GLU A 309 -29.65 9.05 -27.94
C GLU A 309 -30.50 9.70 -26.85
N GLN A 310 -31.72 10.08 -27.24
CA GLN A 310 -32.72 10.64 -26.32
C GLN A 310 -34.01 9.88 -26.45
N SER A 311 -34.64 9.60 -25.31
CA SER A 311 -35.95 8.93 -25.24
C SER A 311 -36.83 9.64 -24.22
N LEU A 312 -38.13 9.71 -24.52
CA LEU A 312 -39.13 10.20 -23.59
C LEU A 312 -39.62 9.01 -22.75
N VAL A 313 -39.37 9.07 -21.44
CA VAL A 313 -39.62 7.95 -20.51
C VAL A 313 -40.47 8.40 -19.33
N THR A 314 -41.23 7.48 -18.76
CA THR A 314 -41.86 7.66 -17.44
C THR A 314 -40.85 7.51 -16.32
N PRO A 315 -41.10 7.97 -15.09
CA PRO A 315 -40.22 7.73 -13.94
C PRO A 315 -39.89 6.25 -13.69
N ASP A 316 -40.83 5.33 -13.97
CA ASP A 316 -40.60 3.90 -13.78
C ASP A 316 -39.72 3.30 -14.89
N GLU A 317 -39.88 3.74 -16.13
CA GLU A 317 -39.03 3.35 -17.27
C GLU A 317 -37.61 3.90 -17.12
N LEU A 318 -37.43 5.10 -16.54
CA LEU A 318 -36.13 5.66 -16.21
C LEU A 318 -35.31 4.71 -15.35
N LEU A 319 -35.92 4.17 -14.30
CA LEU A 319 -35.27 3.22 -13.39
C LEU A 319 -34.78 1.95 -14.08
N ALA A 320 -35.57 1.44 -15.04
CA ALA A 320 -35.20 0.25 -15.80
C ALA A 320 -33.98 0.51 -16.71
N VAL A 321 -33.91 1.70 -17.33
CA VAL A 321 -32.81 2.05 -18.24
C VAL A 321 -31.51 2.35 -17.52
N VAL A 322 -31.55 3.07 -16.38
CA VAL A 322 -30.34 3.47 -15.66
C VAL A 322 -29.70 2.30 -14.88
N LYS A 323 -30.46 1.25 -14.61
CA LYS A 323 -29.97 0.02 -13.94
C LYS A 323 -29.43 -1.05 -14.90
N ALA A 324 -29.72 -0.95 -16.18
CA ALA A 324 -29.27 -1.91 -17.20
C ALA A 324 -27.81 -1.62 -17.61
#